data_f53b5f8a12a13bae67127674c16c394d
#
_entry.id   f53b5f8a12a13bae67127674c16c394d
#
_cell.length_a   1.000
_cell.length_b   1.000
_cell.length_c   1.000
_cell.angle_alpha   90.00
_cell.angle_beta   90.00
_cell.angle_gamma   90.00
#
_symmetry.space_group_name_H-M   'P 1'
#
loop_
_entity.id
_entity.type
_entity.pdbx_description
1 polymer ?
#
loop_
_entity_poly.entity_id
_entity_poly.type
_entity_poly.pdbx_seq_one_letter_code
_entity_poly.pdbx_strand_id
1 'polypeptide(L)'
;KNGTTIPYISTPLAFFATEELENLMKTDDDDIIPFLTEGWSAGDFHRETKGQGIDFIKSMCVTLLGCATGDWIKKASACGLLRRGFASRTIFIYADKRRKRQLLYRFDRPEQIQAYDYIRKYVQDLTKLYGAAVPDAAAAAWFEAWYLKGGDDPINKDHRCQHYYDNKKLHLLKMAMVCHFVRTKDNMTITIEDFENALAF
;
A
#
# COMPACT_ATOMS: atom_id res chain seq x y z
N LYS A 1 4.26 33.90 29.01
CA LYS A 1 3.21 32.93 28.64
C LYS A 1 3.92 31.62 28.41
N ASN A 2 3.88 30.71 29.36
CA ASN A 2 4.49 29.38 29.28
C ASN A 2 3.56 28.51 28.43
N GLY A 3 3.90 28.32 27.17
CA GLY A 3 3.22 27.35 26.31
C GLY A 3 3.58 25.95 26.77
N THR A 4 2.65 25.23 27.35
CA THR A 4 2.78 23.82 27.65
C THR A 4 2.77 23.08 26.31
N THR A 5 3.94 22.65 25.86
CA THR A 5 4.05 21.78 24.68
C THR A 5 3.50 20.43 25.09
N ILE A 6 2.32 20.07 24.61
CA ILE A 6 1.79 18.72 24.76
C ILE A 6 2.60 17.83 23.81
N PRO A 7 3.29 16.80 24.30
CA PRO A 7 4.00 15.88 23.41
C PRO A 7 2.97 15.08 22.62
N TYR A 8 2.83 15.38 21.34
CA TYR A 8 2.07 14.55 20.43
C TYR A 8 2.89 13.31 20.11
N ILE A 9 2.49 12.18 20.63
CA ILE A 9 2.87 10.90 20.03
C ILE A 9 1.80 10.64 18.96
N SER A 10 1.98 11.21 17.77
CA SER A 10 1.19 10.80 16.63
C SER A 10 1.88 9.59 16.01
N THR A 11 1.23 8.47 15.95
CA THR A 11 1.55 7.41 14.98
C THR A 11 0.90 7.86 13.67
N PRO A 12 1.67 8.38 12.70
CA PRO A 12 1.11 8.92 11.48
C PRO A 12 0.79 7.79 10.48
N LEU A 13 0.00 6.84 10.95
CA LEU A 13 -0.50 5.72 10.18
C LEU A 13 -1.90 6.04 9.70
N ALA A 14 -2.12 6.02 8.39
CA ALA A 14 -3.43 6.21 7.81
C ALA A 14 -3.75 5.07 6.84
N PHE A 15 -4.96 4.52 6.98
CA PHE A 15 -5.52 3.58 6.02
C PHE A 15 -6.77 4.18 5.42
N PHE A 16 -6.75 4.36 4.11
CA PHE A 16 -7.90 4.82 3.33
C PHE A 16 -8.49 3.67 2.55
N ALA A 17 -9.78 3.43 2.71
CA ALA A 17 -10.55 2.51 1.87
C ALA A 17 -11.67 3.29 1.21
N THR A 18 -11.76 3.21 -0.11
CA THR A 18 -12.81 3.89 -0.88
C THR A 18 -13.37 2.99 -1.96
N GLU A 19 -14.68 2.97 -2.08
CA GLU A 19 -15.37 2.26 -3.18
C GLU A 19 -15.21 2.98 -4.51
N GLU A 20 -15.01 4.31 -4.47
CA GLU A 20 -14.80 5.14 -5.65
C GLU A 20 -13.58 6.03 -5.45
N LEU A 21 -12.49 5.70 -6.12
CA LEU A 21 -11.24 6.45 -6.04
C LEU A 21 -11.40 7.89 -6.56
N GLU A 22 -12.35 8.12 -7.47
CA GLU A 22 -12.70 9.44 -7.99
C GLU A 22 -13.15 10.43 -6.90
N ASN A 23 -13.80 9.93 -5.85
CA ASN A 23 -14.24 10.77 -4.72
C ASN A 23 -13.05 11.22 -3.84
N LEU A 24 -12.02 10.40 -3.74
CA LEU A 24 -10.81 10.73 -2.99
C LEU A 24 -9.83 11.57 -3.83
N MET A 25 -9.71 11.26 -5.10
CA MET A 25 -8.71 11.83 -6.01
C MET A 25 -9.40 12.59 -7.13
N LYS A 26 -9.75 13.83 -6.88
CA LYS A 26 -10.28 14.72 -7.92
C LYS A 26 -9.17 15.10 -8.89
N THR A 27 -9.52 15.26 -10.17
CA THR A 27 -8.53 15.53 -11.23
C THR A 27 -7.87 16.90 -11.11
N ASP A 28 -8.44 17.80 -10.31
CA ASP A 28 -7.96 19.15 -10.00
C ASP A 28 -7.33 19.29 -8.60
N ASP A 29 -7.26 18.20 -7.84
CA ASP A 29 -6.65 18.22 -6.50
C ASP A 29 -5.14 17.93 -6.60
N ASP A 30 -4.34 18.98 -6.56
CA ASP A 30 -2.88 18.90 -6.65
C ASP A 30 -2.22 18.43 -5.34
N ASP A 31 -2.93 18.42 -4.22
CA ASP A 31 -2.36 18.14 -2.89
C ASP A 31 -2.37 16.64 -2.52
N ILE A 32 -3.39 15.90 -2.99
CA ILE A 32 -3.57 14.50 -2.59
C ILE A 32 -2.44 13.57 -3.09
N ILE A 33 -1.91 13.84 -4.30
CA ILE A 33 -0.87 13.00 -4.88
C ILE A 33 0.46 13.11 -4.12
N PRO A 34 0.98 14.31 -3.83
CA PRO A 34 2.14 14.46 -2.95
C PRO A 34 1.93 13.79 -1.60
N PHE A 35 0.78 13.98 -0.97
CA PHE A 35 0.45 13.33 0.31
C PHE A 35 0.55 11.80 0.22
N LEU A 36 -0.07 11.18 -0.78
CA LEU A 36 -0.02 9.72 -0.95
C LEU A 36 1.39 9.21 -1.31
N THR A 37 2.14 9.98 -2.09
CA THR A 37 3.52 9.62 -2.46
C THR A 37 4.49 9.67 -1.29
N GLU A 38 4.42 10.70 -0.47
CA GLU A 38 5.23 10.81 0.73
C GLU A 38 4.86 9.73 1.75
N GLY A 39 3.56 9.50 1.96
CA GLY A 39 3.08 8.46 2.85
C GLY A 39 3.45 7.03 2.43
N TRP A 40 3.60 6.78 1.13
CA TRP A 40 4.10 5.50 0.62
C TRP A 40 5.57 5.25 0.97
N SER A 41 6.37 6.30 1.04
CA SER A 41 7.80 6.27 1.34
C SER A 41 8.12 6.37 2.83
N ALA A 42 7.10 6.49 3.69
CA ALA A 42 7.24 6.83 5.11
C ALA A 42 8.02 8.15 5.32
N GLY A 43 7.84 9.09 4.40
CA GLY A 43 8.48 10.40 4.41
C GLY A 43 7.80 11.40 5.34
N ASP A 44 8.41 12.56 5.46
CA ASP A 44 7.84 13.69 6.19
C ASP A 44 6.96 14.51 5.24
N PHE A 45 5.71 14.74 5.63
CA PHE A 45 4.78 15.57 4.87
C PHE A 45 4.71 16.97 5.46
N HIS A 46 4.84 17.96 4.60
CA HIS A 46 4.82 19.37 4.98
C HIS A 46 3.88 20.13 4.06
N ARG A 47 2.93 20.86 4.65
CA ARG A 47 1.97 21.69 3.92
C ARG A 47 1.88 23.05 4.59
N GLU A 48 2.08 24.09 3.81
CA GLU A 48 1.88 25.47 4.25
C GLU A 48 0.63 26.02 3.55
N THR A 49 -0.33 26.51 4.34
CA THR A 49 -1.56 27.10 3.82
C THR A 49 -1.68 28.54 4.28
N LYS A 50 -2.00 29.43 3.35
CA LYS A 50 -2.26 30.85 3.66
C LYS A 50 -3.45 30.95 4.60
N GLY A 51 -3.21 31.24 5.89
CA GLY A 51 -4.24 31.49 6.90
C GLY A 51 -4.52 30.35 7.87
N GLN A 52 -4.05 29.10 7.64
CA GLN A 52 -4.22 28.00 8.59
C GLN A 52 -2.90 27.56 9.27
N GLY A 53 -1.74 28.10 8.81
CA GLY A 53 -0.45 27.75 9.37
C GLY A 53 0.25 26.62 8.63
N ILE A 54 1.15 25.94 9.32
CA ILE A 54 1.99 24.87 8.78
C ILE A 54 1.52 23.54 9.37
N ASP A 55 1.11 22.61 8.51
CA ASP A 55 0.88 21.22 8.86
C ASP A 55 2.17 20.43 8.64
N PHE A 56 2.60 19.72 9.67
CA PHE A 56 3.78 18.87 9.60
C PHE A 56 3.45 17.47 10.15
N ILE A 57 3.66 16.45 9.32
CA ILE A 57 3.48 15.05 9.70
C ILE A 57 4.81 14.34 9.51
N LYS A 58 5.42 13.89 10.58
CA LYS A 58 6.71 13.21 10.55
C LYS A 58 6.55 11.72 10.30
N SER A 59 7.37 11.16 9.41
CA SER A 59 7.42 9.71 9.11
C SER A 59 6.04 9.12 8.80
N MET A 60 5.30 9.81 7.93
CA MET A 60 3.93 9.44 7.57
C MET A 60 3.90 8.12 6.81
N CYS A 61 3.03 7.19 7.20
CA CYS A 61 2.79 5.95 6.48
C CYS A 61 1.33 5.86 6.06
N VAL A 62 1.10 5.77 4.74
CA VAL A 62 -0.25 5.72 4.18
C VAL A 62 -0.44 4.43 3.39
N THR A 63 -1.55 3.75 3.66
CA THR A 63 -2.04 2.64 2.86
C THR A 63 -3.36 3.01 2.23
N LEU A 64 -3.49 2.82 0.93
CA LEU A 64 -4.70 3.10 0.16
C LEU A 64 -5.23 1.83 -0.50
N LEU A 65 -6.49 1.52 -0.25
CA LEU A 65 -7.27 0.53 -0.98
C LEU A 65 -8.42 1.25 -1.68
N GLY A 66 -8.43 1.25 -3.00
CA GLY A 66 -9.45 1.95 -3.77
C GLY A 66 -9.95 1.16 -4.97
N CYS A 67 -11.24 1.32 -5.27
CA CYS A 67 -11.82 0.84 -6.50
C CYS A 67 -11.98 2.01 -7.49
N ALA A 68 -11.80 1.72 -8.77
CA ALA A 68 -11.97 2.71 -9.83
C ALA A 68 -12.61 2.06 -11.07
N THR A 69 -13.36 2.85 -11.81
CA THR A 69 -13.87 2.44 -13.12
C THR A 69 -12.78 2.58 -14.19
N GLY A 70 -12.86 1.75 -15.24
CA GLY A 70 -11.92 1.88 -16.37
C GLY A 70 -11.97 3.26 -17.03
N ASP A 71 -13.12 3.93 -17.02
CA ASP A 71 -13.27 5.26 -17.59
C ASP A 71 -12.60 6.34 -16.74
N TRP A 72 -12.66 6.22 -15.40
CA TRP A 72 -11.91 7.10 -14.53
C TRP A 72 -10.39 6.94 -14.74
N ILE A 73 -9.90 5.69 -14.81
CA ILE A 73 -8.48 5.42 -15.08
C ILE A 73 -8.03 6.06 -16.39
N LYS A 74 -8.84 5.99 -17.47
CA LYS A 74 -8.54 6.66 -18.74
C LYS A 74 -8.45 8.17 -18.58
N LYS A 75 -9.41 8.79 -17.90
CA LYS A 75 -9.44 10.25 -17.63
C LYS A 75 -8.21 10.66 -16.80
N ALA A 76 -7.95 9.97 -15.69
CA ALA A 76 -6.82 10.22 -14.80
C ALA A 76 -5.47 10.06 -15.52
N SER A 77 -5.36 9.12 -16.45
CA SER A 77 -4.18 8.95 -17.31
C SER A 77 -4.02 10.12 -18.29
N ALA A 78 -5.12 10.58 -18.92
CA ALA A 78 -5.11 11.66 -19.89
C ALA A 78 -4.72 13.00 -19.27
N CYS A 79 -5.21 13.32 -18.05
CA CYS A 79 -4.83 14.56 -17.35
C CYS A 79 -3.49 14.47 -16.62
N GLY A 80 -2.75 13.34 -16.75
CA GLY A 80 -1.42 13.18 -16.17
C GLY A 80 -1.41 12.88 -14.68
N LEU A 81 -2.56 12.71 -14.03
CA LEU A 81 -2.68 12.41 -12.61
C LEU A 81 -1.89 11.15 -12.23
N LEU A 82 -1.98 10.11 -13.05
CA LEU A 82 -1.26 8.85 -12.81
C LEU A 82 0.25 8.97 -13.05
N ARG A 83 0.72 9.99 -13.80
CA ARG A 83 2.14 10.20 -14.10
C ARG A 83 2.90 10.90 -12.98
N ARG A 84 2.22 11.54 -12.03
CA ARG A 84 2.82 12.32 -10.93
C ARG A 84 3.40 11.47 -9.80
N GLY A 85 3.84 10.24 -10.10
CA GLY A 85 4.42 9.32 -9.12
C GLY A 85 3.41 8.41 -8.42
N PHE A 86 2.11 8.65 -8.56
CA PHE A 86 1.07 7.81 -7.96
C PHE A 86 1.05 6.40 -8.57
N ALA A 87 1.01 6.31 -9.91
CA ALA A 87 0.93 5.01 -10.59
C ALA A 87 2.15 4.12 -10.31
N SER A 88 3.34 4.72 -10.19
CA SER A 88 4.56 3.97 -9.88
C SER A 88 4.60 3.38 -8.48
N ARG A 89 3.71 3.84 -7.59
CA ARG A 89 3.57 3.41 -6.20
C ARG A 89 2.29 2.62 -5.94
N THR A 90 1.53 2.34 -7.00
CA THR A 90 0.22 1.69 -6.91
C THR A 90 0.24 0.36 -7.64
N ILE A 91 -0.25 -0.69 -7.00
CA ILE A 91 -0.50 -1.99 -7.64
C ILE A 91 -1.93 -1.95 -8.17
N PHE A 92 -2.08 -2.04 -9.50
CA PHE A 92 -3.37 -2.08 -10.15
C PHE A 92 -3.81 -3.52 -10.40
N ILE A 93 -4.97 -3.89 -9.87
CA ILE A 93 -5.57 -5.20 -10.08
C ILE A 93 -6.78 -5.02 -10.97
N TYR A 94 -6.77 -5.68 -12.11
CA TYR A 94 -7.86 -5.62 -13.08
C TYR A 94 -8.64 -6.94 -13.09
N ALA A 95 -9.97 -6.83 -13.11
CA ALA A 95 -10.85 -7.96 -13.31
C ALA A 95 -12.00 -7.55 -14.24
N ASP A 96 -12.16 -8.26 -15.35
CA ASP A 96 -13.22 -8.05 -16.35
C ASP A 96 -14.52 -8.77 -16.01
N LYS A 97 -14.46 -9.81 -15.19
CA LYS A 97 -15.60 -10.67 -14.86
C LYS A 97 -15.71 -10.93 -13.36
N ARG A 98 -16.95 -10.96 -12.90
CA ARG A 98 -17.23 -11.41 -11.54
C ARG A 98 -16.97 -12.91 -11.44
N ARG A 99 -16.14 -13.32 -10.50
CA ARG A 99 -15.84 -14.74 -10.23
C ARG A 99 -17.07 -15.51 -9.75
N LYS A 100 -17.94 -14.86 -8.97
CA LYS A 100 -19.21 -15.41 -8.48
C LYS A 100 -20.31 -14.38 -8.61
N ARG A 101 -21.50 -14.81 -9.08
CA ARG A 101 -22.71 -13.97 -9.03
C ARG A 101 -23.44 -14.29 -7.73
N GLN A 102 -23.59 -13.29 -6.87
CA GLN A 102 -24.33 -13.42 -5.62
C GLN A 102 -25.25 -12.19 -5.50
N LEU A 103 -26.56 -12.44 -5.42
CA LEU A 103 -27.56 -11.37 -5.37
C LEU A 103 -27.61 -10.74 -3.98
N LEU A 104 -27.57 -11.57 -2.94
CA LEU A 104 -27.58 -11.14 -1.55
C LEU A 104 -26.38 -11.78 -0.85
N TYR A 105 -25.56 -10.94 -0.23
CA TYR A 105 -24.49 -11.40 0.65
C TYR A 105 -25.09 -11.62 2.04
N ARG A 106 -25.22 -12.89 2.43
CA ARG A 106 -25.62 -13.26 3.79
C ARG A 106 -24.39 -13.69 4.56
N PHE A 107 -24.16 -13.01 5.67
CA PHE A 107 -23.08 -13.32 6.61
C PHE A 107 -23.67 -14.04 7.82
N ASP A 108 -24.36 -15.17 7.55
CA ASP A 108 -25.13 -15.90 8.54
C ASP A 108 -24.73 -17.38 8.69
N ARG A 109 -23.79 -17.84 7.86
CA ARG A 109 -23.31 -19.22 7.94
C ARG A 109 -22.34 -19.39 9.11
N PRO A 110 -22.47 -20.43 9.95
CA PRO A 110 -21.57 -20.65 11.07
C PRO A 110 -20.09 -20.66 10.70
N GLU A 111 -19.74 -21.23 9.54
CA GLU A 111 -18.35 -21.27 9.05
C GLU A 111 -17.82 -19.88 8.72
N GLN A 112 -18.68 -18.99 8.20
CA GLN A 112 -18.29 -17.60 7.89
C GLN A 112 -18.06 -16.79 9.17
N ILE A 113 -18.92 -16.99 10.18
CA ILE A 113 -18.77 -16.34 11.48
C ILE A 113 -17.48 -16.81 12.15
N GLN A 114 -17.21 -18.11 12.16
CA GLN A 114 -15.98 -18.68 12.71
C GLN A 114 -14.73 -18.15 11.98
N ALA A 115 -14.77 -18.09 10.64
CA ALA A 115 -13.67 -17.54 9.85
C ALA A 115 -13.44 -16.06 10.15
N TYR A 116 -14.52 -15.28 10.32
CA TYR A 116 -14.42 -13.87 10.68
C TYR A 116 -13.81 -13.68 12.07
N ASP A 117 -14.27 -14.45 13.06
CA ASP A 117 -13.74 -14.38 14.42
C ASP A 117 -12.27 -14.80 14.48
N TYR A 118 -11.89 -15.81 13.70
CA TYR A 118 -10.49 -16.23 13.54
C TYR A 118 -9.65 -15.11 12.97
N ILE A 119 -10.06 -14.49 11.84
CA ILE A 119 -9.33 -13.39 11.20
C ILE A 119 -9.24 -12.20 12.15
N ARG A 120 -10.33 -11.84 12.81
CA ARG A 120 -10.35 -10.74 13.79
C ARG A 120 -9.34 -10.96 14.91
N LYS A 121 -9.32 -12.15 15.48
CA LYS A 121 -8.34 -12.51 16.52
C LYS A 121 -6.91 -12.50 15.99
N TYR A 122 -6.71 -13.01 14.78
CA TYR A 122 -5.41 -13.02 14.12
C TYR A 122 -4.87 -11.60 13.93
N VAL A 123 -5.68 -10.68 13.41
CA VAL A 123 -5.32 -9.27 13.24
C VAL A 123 -5.04 -8.60 14.59
N GLN A 124 -5.83 -8.90 15.63
CA GLN A 124 -5.56 -8.40 16.99
C GLN A 124 -4.21 -8.91 17.55
N ASP A 125 -3.81 -10.13 17.21
CA ASP A 125 -2.49 -10.64 17.61
C ASP A 125 -1.37 -9.93 16.85
N LEU A 126 -1.54 -9.63 15.55
CA LEU A 126 -0.57 -8.85 14.76
C LEU A 126 -0.31 -7.46 15.35
N THR A 127 -1.30 -6.82 15.98
CA THR A 127 -1.10 -5.50 16.61
C THR A 127 -0.16 -5.51 17.80
N LYS A 128 0.21 -6.67 18.31
CA LYS A 128 1.18 -6.85 19.41
C LYS A 128 2.63 -6.91 18.90
N LEU A 129 2.81 -7.12 17.60
CA LEU A 129 4.12 -7.11 16.98
C LEU A 129 4.60 -5.67 16.77
N TYR A 130 5.84 -5.41 17.09
CA TYR A 130 6.47 -4.11 16.87
C TYR A 130 7.96 -4.29 16.56
N GLY A 131 8.51 -3.36 15.79
CA GLY A 131 9.90 -3.38 15.37
C GLY A 131 10.04 -3.50 13.86
N ALA A 132 11.23 -3.79 13.38
CA ALA A 132 11.53 -3.92 11.97
C ALA A 132 11.24 -5.34 11.47
N ALA A 133 10.45 -5.47 10.41
CA ALA A 133 10.38 -6.71 9.65
C ALA A 133 11.58 -6.75 8.70
N VAL A 134 12.43 -7.76 8.87
CA VAL A 134 13.68 -7.88 8.10
C VAL A 134 13.81 -9.25 7.45
N PRO A 135 14.32 -9.32 6.21
CA PRO A 135 14.65 -10.59 5.59
C PRO A 135 15.73 -11.34 6.39
N ASP A 136 15.63 -12.64 6.50
CA ASP A 136 16.76 -13.46 6.95
C ASP A 136 17.89 -13.45 5.90
N ALA A 137 19.06 -14.01 6.27
CA ALA A 137 20.22 -13.98 5.39
C ALA A 137 19.98 -14.69 4.04
N ALA A 138 19.19 -15.77 4.03
CA ALA A 138 18.87 -16.50 2.82
C ALA A 138 17.91 -15.71 1.93
N ALA A 139 16.89 -15.10 2.52
CA ALA A 139 15.92 -14.24 1.82
C ALA A 139 16.57 -12.96 1.29
N ALA A 140 17.48 -12.35 2.05
CA ALA A 140 18.24 -11.19 1.58
C ALA A 140 19.10 -11.53 0.36
N ALA A 141 19.85 -12.66 0.42
CA ALA A 141 20.66 -13.13 -0.70
C ALA A 141 19.80 -13.51 -1.92
N TRP A 142 18.63 -14.11 -1.70
CA TRP A 142 17.68 -14.41 -2.77
C TRP A 142 17.15 -13.14 -3.45
N PHE A 143 16.77 -12.12 -2.67
CA PHE A 143 16.26 -10.85 -3.17
C PHE A 143 17.33 -10.09 -3.97
N GLU A 144 18.56 -10.06 -3.47
CA GLU A 144 19.72 -9.49 -4.20
C GLU A 144 19.96 -10.24 -5.53
N ALA A 145 19.99 -11.57 -5.50
CA ALA A 145 20.17 -12.38 -6.70
C ALA A 145 19.04 -12.18 -7.72
N TRP A 146 17.78 -12.04 -7.25
CA TRP A 146 16.63 -11.71 -8.10
C TRP A 146 16.82 -10.36 -8.79
N TYR A 147 17.24 -9.34 -8.03
CA TYR A 147 17.49 -7.99 -8.56
C TYR A 147 18.63 -7.98 -9.58
N LEU A 148 19.77 -8.60 -9.26
CA LEU A 148 20.94 -8.67 -10.15
C LEU A 148 20.69 -9.46 -11.44
N LYS A 149 19.72 -10.34 -11.46
CA LYS A 149 19.24 -11.06 -12.66
C LYS A 149 18.22 -10.27 -13.48
N GLY A 150 17.97 -9.01 -13.15
CA GLY A 150 16.98 -8.19 -13.85
C GLY A 150 15.53 -8.51 -13.46
N GLY A 151 15.29 -8.91 -12.23
CA GLY A 151 13.95 -9.20 -11.73
C GLY A 151 13.01 -8.00 -11.77
N ASP A 152 13.55 -6.79 -11.78
CA ASP A 152 12.82 -5.53 -11.96
C ASP A 152 12.85 -4.99 -13.40
N ASP A 153 13.45 -5.71 -14.33
CA ASP A 153 13.46 -5.32 -15.74
C ASP A 153 12.03 -5.21 -16.30
N PRO A 154 11.80 -4.24 -17.20
CA PRO A 154 10.50 -4.04 -17.82
C PRO A 154 10.07 -5.23 -18.68
N ILE A 155 8.98 -5.89 -18.31
CA ILE A 155 8.31 -6.89 -19.14
C ILE A 155 7.63 -6.19 -20.33
N ASN A 156 7.08 -4.98 -20.09
CA ASN A 156 6.49 -4.14 -21.11
C ASN A 156 7.40 -2.95 -21.39
N LYS A 157 7.76 -2.78 -22.68
CA LYS A 157 8.61 -1.67 -23.15
C LYS A 157 7.89 -0.34 -23.28
N ASP A 158 6.64 -0.23 -22.84
CA ASP A 158 5.92 1.04 -22.81
C ASP A 158 6.57 1.98 -21.80
N HIS A 159 7.13 3.09 -22.31
CA HIS A 159 7.81 4.09 -21.49
C HIS A 159 6.93 4.67 -20.36
N ARG A 160 5.60 4.57 -20.49
CA ARG A 160 4.66 5.02 -19.45
C ARG A 160 4.72 4.15 -18.20
N CYS A 161 5.17 2.90 -18.33
CA CYS A 161 5.31 1.94 -17.24
C CYS A 161 6.70 1.99 -16.59
N GLN A 162 7.67 2.72 -17.13
CA GLN A 162 9.06 2.71 -16.66
C GLN A 162 9.15 2.99 -15.16
N HIS A 163 8.52 4.04 -14.68
CA HIS A 163 8.57 4.40 -13.25
C HIS A 163 7.94 3.36 -12.32
N TYR A 164 7.04 2.51 -12.82
CA TYR A 164 6.53 1.38 -12.06
C TYR A 164 7.64 0.32 -11.88
N TYR A 165 8.37 0.01 -12.94
CA TYR A 165 9.47 -0.95 -12.88
C TYR A 165 10.62 -0.46 -12.00
N ASP A 166 10.91 0.83 -12.00
CA ASP A 166 11.91 1.45 -11.11
C ASP A 166 11.57 1.19 -9.61
N ASN A 167 10.28 1.10 -9.27
CA ASN A 167 9.78 0.83 -7.93
C ASN A 167 9.44 -0.66 -7.65
N LYS A 168 9.53 -1.54 -8.65
CA LYS A 168 9.10 -2.94 -8.55
C LYS A 168 9.77 -3.68 -7.39
N LYS A 169 11.06 -3.45 -7.16
CA LYS A 169 11.80 -4.01 -6.01
C LYS A 169 11.21 -3.61 -4.66
N LEU A 170 10.74 -2.36 -4.54
CA LEU A 170 10.10 -1.88 -3.31
C LEU A 170 8.68 -2.46 -3.16
N HIS A 171 7.95 -2.61 -4.26
CA HIS A 171 6.68 -3.33 -4.26
C HIS A 171 6.86 -4.77 -3.79
N LEU A 172 7.85 -5.47 -4.35
CA LEU A 172 8.14 -6.86 -3.96
C LEU A 172 8.47 -6.97 -2.47
N LEU A 173 9.30 -6.08 -1.94
CA LEU A 173 9.64 -6.07 -0.51
C LEU A 173 8.40 -5.81 0.37
N LYS A 174 7.58 -4.83 0.01
CA LYS A 174 6.34 -4.52 0.74
C LYS A 174 5.33 -5.66 0.66
N MET A 175 5.19 -6.29 -0.50
CA MET A 175 4.30 -7.45 -0.66
C MET A 175 4.80 -8.67 0.09
N ALA A 176 6.12 -8.91 0.13
CA ALA A 176 6.70 -9.98 0.95
C ALA A 176 6.39 -9.78 2.44
N MET A 177 6.46 -8.55 2.95
CA MET A 177 5.98 -8.24 4.31
C MET A 177 4.51 -8.61 4.51
N VAL A 178 3.64 -8.24 3.57
CA VAL A 178 2.21 -8.59 3.66
C VAL A 178 2.02 -10.10 3.64
N CYS A 179 2.69 -10.83 2.72
CA CYS A 179 2.63 -12.28 2.64
C CYS A 179 3.12 -12.94 3.93
N HIS A 180 4.19 -12.42 4.53
CA HIS A 180 4.69 -12.89 5.83
C HIS A 180 3.60 -12.80 6.91
N PHE A 181 3.02 -11.62 7.11
CA PHE A 181 2.02 -11.40 8.16
C PHE A 181 0.65 -12.03 7.88
N VAL A 182 0.37 -12.42 6.65
CA VAL A 182 -0.79 -13.28 6.33
C VAL A 182 -0.52 -14.73 6.74
N ARG A 183 0.72 -15.18 6.66
CA ARG A 183 1.15 -16.56 6.92
C ARG A 183 1.47 -16.82 8.39
N THR A 184 2.13 -15.87 9.07
CA THR A 184 2.54 -16.03 10.47
C THR A 184 2.43 -14.71 11.25
N LYS A 185 2.21 -14.86 12.55
CA LYS A 185 2.18 -13.77 13.53
C LYS A 185 3.23 -13.96 14.64
N ASP A 186 4.14 -14.92 14.48
CA ASP A 186 5.01 -15.36 15.57
C ASP A 186 6.36 -14.66 15.57
N ASN A 187 6.75 -14.05 14.44
CA ASN A 187 8.01 -13.34 14.31
C ASN A 187 7.91 -12.25 13.21
N MET A 188 8.99 -11.51 13.00
CA MET A 188 9.11 -10.44 12.01
C MET A 188 10.22 -10.73 10.98
N THR A 189 10.54 -12.00 10.75
CA THR A 189 11.61 -12.44 9.88
C THR A 189 11.05 -12.88 8.53
N ILE A 190 11.25 -12.08 7.50
CA ILE A 190 10.80 -12.36 6.13
C ILE A 190 11.68 -13.48 5.54
N THR A 191 11.05 -14.46 4.92
CA THR A 191 11.71 -15.63 4.33
C THR A 191 11.63 -15.61 2.81
N ILE A 192 12.35 -16.53 2.14
CA ILE A 192 12.27 -16.72 0.68
C ILE A 192 10.83 -17.02 0.25
N GLU A 193 10.10 -17.84 1.00
CA GLU A 193 8.70 -18.18 0.71
C GLU A 193 7.80 -16.94 0.65
N ASP A 194 8.05 -15.94 1.49
CA ASP A 194 7.29 -14.69 1.49
C ASP A 194 7.54 -13.89 0.20
N PHE A 195 8.78 -13.87 -0.30
CA PHE A 195 9.11 -13.26 -1.60
C PHE A 195 8.51 -14.01 -2.79
N GLU A 196 8.56 -15.35 -2.77
CA GLU A 196 7.98 -16.19 -3.82
C GLU A 196 6.45 -16.01 -3.89
N ASN A 197 5.78 -15.98 -2.74
CA ASN A 197 4.36 -15.68 -2.66
C ASN A 197 4.05 -14.27 -3.16
N ALA A 198 4.88 -13.28 -2.85
CA ALA A 198 4.72 -11.91 -3.33
C ALA A 198 4.88 -11.77 -4.84
N LEU A 199 5.72 -12.59 -5.49
CA LEU A 199 5.87 -12.61 -6.95
C LEU A 199 4.69 -13.26 -7.68
N ALA A 200 3.86 -14.03 -6.99
CA ALA A 200 2.69 -14.68 -7.57
C ALA A 200 1.49 -13.72 -7.74
N PHE A 201 1.57 -12.51 -7.16
CA PHE A 201 0.59 -11.42 -7.32
C PHE A 201 0.98 -10.52 -8.49
#